data_08b40679c5092cba83c5900355889c1c
#
_entry.id   08b40679c5092cba83c5900355889c1c
#
_cell.length_a   1.000
_cell.length_b   1.000
_cell.length_c   1.000
_cell.angle_alpha   90.00
_cell.angle_beta   90.00
_cell.angle_gamma   90.00
#
_symmetry.space_group_name_H-M   'P 1'
#
loop_
_entity.id
_entity.type
_entity.pdbx_description
1 polymer ?
#
loop_
_entity_poly.entity_id
_entity_poly.type
_entity_poly.pdbx_seq_one_letter_code
_entity_poly.pdbx_strand_id
1 'polypeptide(L)'
;LTVAAASLTLACVGTPEIPFPESGFEDVTPPADGRSDEFSPDNPPWGILGAVGVWVMSFVFMFVTQLAFIIGYLLYRHADLAAVGEIVMKDPMAIFVAILSLVPAHQLTIVLAWMLVTGNGKRPFLRTLGWDWGRGFTFWRSAGLAVALLLAGAGIIKLTGSTETELDRLIESSRAAALATAFLATVTAPFVEEVIYRGVLYSAIRRAAGRGVAVAIVVLLFAAIHVPQYWPSFGVIGTILLLSLVLTLIRAHTGRLLPCFIVHLVFNGIQSVLIVLNPYLEHVSPPTTPTEPGAMLHVLVQLFIPHVRLF
;
A
#
# COMPACT_ATOMS: atom_id res chain seq x y z
N LEU A 1 12.21 -43.02 -67.89
CA LEU A 1 12.71 -44.05 -66.98
C LEU A 1 11.67 -44.25 -65.88
N THR A 2 10.92 -45.33 -65.99
CA THR A 2 9.84 -45.86 -65.16
C THR A 2 10.45 -46.61 -64.01
N VAL A 3 9.96 -46.34 -62.77
CA VAL A 3 10.17 -47.24 -61.64
C VAL A 3 8.84 -47.48 -60.93
N ALA A 4 8.53 -48.77 -60.78
CA ALA A 4 7.29 -49.36 -60.38
C ALA A 4 6.98 -49.11 -58.82
N ALA A 5 5.71 -48.87 -58.52
CA ALA A 5 5.18 -48.94 -57.22
C ALA A 5 4.84 -50.40 -56.87
N ALA A 6 5.41 -50.90 -55.76
CA ALA A 6 5.02 -52.17 -55.15
C ALA A 6 4.08 -51.89 -53.96
N SER A 7 2.82 -52.30 -54.12
CA SER A 7 1.82 -52.28 -53.03
C SER A 7 2.07 -53.47 -52.11
N LEU A 8 2.34 -53.21 -50.84
CA LEU A 8 2.31 -54.20 -49.79
C LEU A 8 0.95 -54.08 -49.04
N THR A 9 0.13 -55.11 -49.27
CA THR A 9 -1.14 -55.28 -48.50
C THR A 9 -0.82 -55.94 -47.17
N LEU A 10 -0.94 -55.18 -46.07
CA LEU A 10 -0.86 -55.73 -44.73
C LEU A 10 -2.25 -56.15 -44.27
N ALA A 11 -2.42 -57.44 -43.98
CA ALA A 11 -3.64 -58.00 -43.45
C ALA A 11 -3.83 -57.51 -42.01
N CYS A 12 -4.98 -56.89 -41.73
CA CYS A 12 -5.42 -56.57 -40.38
C CYS A 12 -5.79 -57.85 -39.63
N VAL A 13 -4.99 -58.17 -38.60
CA VAL A 13 -5.36 -59.17 -37.60
C VAL A 13 -6.25 -58.42 -36.59
N GLY A 14 -7.50 -58.87 -36.43
CA GLY A 14 -8.48 -58.33 -35.49
C GLY A 14 -7.99 -58.46 -34.04
N THR A 15 -7.93 -57.36 -33.36
CA THR A 15 -7.79 -57.31 -31.91
C THR A 15 -9.14 -57.55 -31.24
N PRO A 16 -9.22 -58.34 -30.16
CA PRO A 16 -10.49 -58.54 -29.45
C PRO A 16 -10.95 -57.23 -28.81
N GLU A 17 -12.20 -56.87 -29.06
CA GLU A 17 -12.88 -55.79 -28.36
C GLU A 17 -13.04 -56.16 -26.88
N ILE A 18 -12.34 -55.43 -26.04
CA ILE A 18 -12.60 -55.42 -24.60
C ILE A 18 -13.79 -54.53 -24.35
N PRO A 19 -14.92 -54.99 -23.81
CA PRO A 19 -16.05 -54.12 -23.46
C PRO A 19 -15.63 -53.22 -22.30
N PHE A 20 -15.54 -51.91 -22.61
CA PHE A 20 -15.46 -50.90 -21.54
C PHE A 20 -16.80 -50.85 -20.81
N PRO A 21 -16.83 -50.90 -19.47
CA PRO A 21 -18.05 -50.65 -18.74
C PRO A 21 -18.52 -49.22 -19.09
N GLU A 22 -19.75 -49.12 -19.52
CA GLU A 22 -20.46 -47.83 -19.61
C GLU A 22 -20.36 -47.18 -18.23
N SER A 23 -19.35 -46.33 -18.03
CA SER A 23 -19.35 -45.41 -16.90
C SER A 23 -20.52 -44.46 -17.13
N GLY A 24 -21.62 -44.69 -16.40
CA GLY A 24 -22.65 -43.71 -16.23
C GLY A 24 -22.04 -42.43 -15.72
N PHE A 25 -21.61 -41.55 -16.63
CA PHE A 25 -21.49 -40.14 -16.34
C PHE A 25 -22.96 -39.70 -16.10
N GLU A 26 -23.40 -39.82 -14.84
CA GLU A 26 -24.52 -38.98 -14.43
C GLU A 26 -24.13 -37.56 -14.83
N ASP A 27 -24.95 -37.02 -15.72
CA ASP A 27 -24.90 -35.62 -16.11
C ASP A 27 -25.18 -34.83 -14.82
N VAL A 28 -24.08 -34.56 -14.06
CA VAL A 28 -24.11 -33.66 -12.91
C VAL A 28 -24.32 -32.29 -13.51
N THR A 29 -25.60 -32.03 -13.86
CA THR A 29 -26.05 -30.66 -14.05
C THR A 29 -25.58 -29.90 -12.80
N PRO A 30 -24.70 -28.91 -12.92
CA PRO A 30 -24.31 -28.10 -11.76
C PRO A 30 -25.61 -27.56 -11.18
N PRO A 31 -25.81 -27.58 -9.85
CA PRO A 31 -26.99 -27.07 -9.24
C PRO A 31 -27.25 -25.68 -9.78
N ALA A 32 -28.44 -25.45 -10.33
CA ALA A 32 -28.94 -24.17 -10.76
C ALA A 32 -29.23 -23.32 -9.49
N ASP A 33 -28.20 -23.17 -8.66
CA ASP A 33 -28.20 -22.24 -7.55
C ASP A 33 -27.80 -20.92 -8.13
N GLY A 34 -28.75 -20.01 -8.34
CA GLY A 34 -28.60 -18.68 -8.94
C GLY A 34 -27.69 -17.72 -8.17
N ARG A 35 -26.54 -18.19 -7.71
CA ARG A 35 -25.47 -17.45 -7.06
C ARG A 35 -24.27 -17.21 -7.96
N SER A 36 -24.50 -16.99 -9.26
CA SER A 36 -23.41 -16.60 -10.18
C SER A 36 -22.95 -15.15 -10.05
N ASP A 37 -23.42 -14.40 -9.05
CA ASP A 37 -22.96 -13.03 -8.75
C ASP A 37 -22.01 -12.97 -7.54
N GLU A 38 -21.19 -13.97 -7.34
CA GLU A 38 -20.13 -13.87 -6.33
C GLU A 38 -19.06 -12.89 -6.84
N PHE A 39 -19.14 -11.64 -6.37
CA PHE A 39 -18.21 -10.58 -6.73
C PHE A 39 -16.78 -11.00 -6.38
N SER A 40 -15.98 -11.17 -7.40
CA SER A 40 -14.53 -11.32 -7.23
C SER A 40 -13.91 -9.95 -6.89
N PRO A 41 -12.89 -9.89 -6.03
CA PRO A 41 -12.13 -8.66 -5.79
C PRO A 41 -11.54 -8.04 -7.07
N ASP A 42 -11.45 -8.82 -8.15
CA ASP A 42 -10.96 -8.42 -9.45
C ASP A 42 -12.07 -8.01 -10.43
N ASN A 43 -13.34 -8.24 -10.06
CA ASN A 43 -14.52 -7.79 -10.80
C ASN A 43 -15.46 -7.05 -9.85
N PRO A 44 -15.11 -5.81 -9.44
CA PRO A 44 -15.86 -5.06 -8.45
C PRO A 44 -17.23 -4.60 -8.99
N PRO A 45 -18.23 -4.39 -8.10
CA PRO A 45 -19.54 -3.87 -8.50
C PRO A 45 -19.55 -2.37 -8.79
N TRP A 46 -18.44 -1.65 -8.51
CA TRP A 46 -18.31 -0.22 -8.78
C TRP A 46 -17.50 0.04 -10.06
N GLY A 47 -17.77 1.19 -10.70
CA GLY A 47 -17.05 1.65 -11.89
C GLY A 47 -15.91 2.62 -11.57
N ILE A 48 -15.18 3.04 -12.63
CA ILE A 48 -14.08 4.00 -12.55
C ILE A 48 -14.52 5.32 -11.90
N LEU A 49 -15.68 5.86 -12.28
CA LEU A 49 -16.16 7.14 -11.73
C LEU A 49 -16.33 7.08 -10.21
N GLY A 50 -16.89 5.98 -9.69
CA GLY A 50 -17.01 5.79 -8.25
C GLY A 50 -15.64 5.67 -7.57
N ALA A 51 -14.72 4.92 -8.17
CA ALA A 51 -13.38 4.74 -7.65
C ALA A 51 -12.57 6.06 -7.63
N VAL A 52 -12.58 6.81 -8.73
CA VAL A 52 -11.94 8.13 -8.83
C VAL A 52 -12.62 9.12 -7.89
N GLY A 53 -13.95 9.06 -7.76
CA GLY A 53 -14.70 9.89 -6.81
C GLY A 53 -14.23 9.70 -5.36
N VAL A 54 -14.06 8.45 -4.90
CA VAL A 54 -13.52 8.16 -3.55
C VAL A 54 -12.10 8.70 -3.42
N TRP A 55 -11.25 8.49 -4.42
CA TRP A 55 -9.87 8.95 -4.41
C TRP A 55 -9.78 10.48 -4.36
N VAL A 56 -10.54 11.21 -5.19
CA VAL A 56 -10.57 12.69 -5.16
C VAL A 56 -11.13 13.20 -3.84
N MET A 57 -12.23 12.60 -3.35
CA MET A 57 -12.84 12.99 -2.07
C MET A 57 -11.91 12.76 -0.87
N SER A 58 -10.99 11.81 -0.93
CA SER A 58 -10.00 11.64 0.13
C SER A 58 -9.12 12.88 0.31
N PHE A 59 -8.71 13.54 -0.77
CA PHE A 59 -7.98 14.82 -0.71
C PHE A 59 -8.85 15.96 -0.22
N VAL A 60 -10.11 16.01 -0.64
CA VAL A 60 -11.07 17.01 -0.14
C VAL A 60 -11.24 16.86 1.37
N PHE A 61 -11.40 15.64 1.89
CA PHE A 61 -11.49 15.41 3.32
C PHE A 61 -10.21 15.81 4.04
N MET A 62 -9.03 15.47 3.53
CA MET A 62 -7.75 15.90 4.11
C MET A 62 -7.69 17.43 4.18
N PHE A 63 -7.99 18.13 3.08
CA PHE A 63 -7.96 19.59 3.03
C PHE A 63 -8.97 20.23 4.00
N VAL A 64 -10.22 19.77 3.98
CA VAL A 64 -11.29 20.33 4.81
C VAL A 64 -11.04 20.10 6.29
N THR A 65 -10.62 18.89 6.69
CA THR A 65 -10.31 18.60 8.09
C THR A 65 -9.08 19.37 8.56
N GLN A 66 -8.04 19.45 7.74
CA GLN A 66 -6.85 20.24 8.06
C GLN A 66 -7.19 21.71 8.25
N LEU A 67 -7.97 22.29 7.33
CA LEU A 67 -8.41 23.68 7.42
C LEU A 67 -9.24 23.90 8.70
N ALA A 68 -10.19 23.02 9.00
CA ALA A 68 -11.02 23.13 10.19
C ALA A 68 -10.20 23.07 11.50
N PHE A 69 -9.22 22.16 11.57
CA PHE A 69 -8.36 22.00 12.74
C PHE A 69 -7.43 23.21 12.93
N ILE A 70 -6.82 23.71 11.84
CA ILE A 70 -5.96 24.90 11.89
C ILE A 70 -6.77 26.15 12.27
N ILE A 71 -7.95 26.36 11.67
CA ILE A 71 -8.82 27.48 12.04
C ILE A 71 -9.21 27.38 13.51
N GLY A 72 -9.63 26.20 13.99
CA GLY A 72 -9.95 25.97 15.39
C GLY A 72 -8.78 26.32 16.32
N TYR A 73 -7.57 25.93 15.94
CA TYR A 73 -6.35 26.26 16.70
C TYR A 73 -6.05 27.75 16.71
N LEU A 74 -6.14 28.44 15.57
CA LEU A 74 -5.92 29.89 15.45
C LEU A 74 -6.94 30.69 16.28
N LEU A 75 -8.20 30.27 16.25
CA LEU A 75 -9.25 30.87 17.10
C LEU A 75 -8.97 30.67 18.59
N TYR A 76 -8.57 29.47 18.98
CA TYR A 76 -8.17 29.16 20.35
C TYR A 76 -6.98 30.04 20.83
N ARG A 77 -6.02 30.29 19.94
CA ARG A 77 -4.85 31.13 20.22
C ARG A 77 -5.14 32.63 20.15
N HIS A 78 -6.34 33.05 19.76
CA HIS A 78 -6.67 34.44 19.45
C HIS A 78 -5.63 35.09 18.51
N ALA A 79 -5.22 34.33 17.47
CA ALA A 79 -4.12 34.73 16.59
C ALA A 79 -4.51 35.91 15.70
N ASP A 80 -3.61 36.90 15.59
CA ASP A 80 -3.75 37.98 14.63
C ASP A 80 -3.55 37.47 13.21
N LEU A 81 -4.30 38.04 12.24
CA LEU A 81 -4.20 37.65 10.84
C LEU A 81 -2.78 37.79 10.27
N ALA A 82 -2.01 38.77 10.75
CA ALA A 82 -0.62 38.97 10.35
C ALA A 82 0.31 37.84 10.82
N ALA A 83 -0.02 37.15 11.92
CA ALA A 83 0.78 36.08 12.51
C ALA A 83 0.43 34.68 11.98
N VAL A 84 -0.69 34.52 11.26
CA VAL A 84 -1.21 33.22 10.82
C VAL A 84 -0.16 32.41 10.05
N GLY A 85 0.52 33.04 9.08
CA GLY A 85 1.53 32.35 8.26
C GLY A 85 2.69 31.81 9.09
N GLU A 86 3.18 32.59 10.06
CA GLU A 86 4.25 32.17 10.94
C GLU A 86 3.82 31.05 11.90
N ILE A 87 2.62 31.16 12.49
CA ILE A 87 2.08 30.13 13.39
C ILE A 87 1.93 28.80 12.64
N VAL A 88 1.30 28.79 11.47
CA VAL A 88 1.07 27.56 10.70
C VAL A 88 2.37 26.88 10.29
N MET A 89 3.41 27.66 10.00
CA MET A 89 4.68 27.12 9.49
C MET A 89 5.69 26.75 10.59
N LYS A 90 5.64 27.39 11.76
CA LYS A 90 6.69 27.29 12.78
C LYS A 90 6.22 26.84 14.14
N ASP A 91 4.93 26.99 14.47
CA ASP A 91 4.43 26.58 15.80
C ASP A 91 4.30 25.06 15.87
N PRO A 92 5.08 24.36 16.73
CA PRO A 92 5.02 22.90 16.86
C PRO A 92 3.63 22.37 17.18
N MET A 93 2.81 23.15 17.91
CA MET A 93 1.45 22.74 18.22
C MET A 93 0.52 22.87 17.01
N ALA A 94 0.69 23.89 16.16
CA ALA A 94 -0.04 24.00 14.90
C ALA A 94 0.29 22.82 13.97
N ILE A 95 1.57 22.46 13.86
CA ILE A 95 2.02 21.29 13.10
C ILE A 95 1.41 19.99 13.66
N PHE A 96 1.45 19.81 14.98
CA PHE A 96 0.83 18.64 15.63
C PHE A 96 -0.67 18.55 15.37
N VAL A 97 -1.39 19.67 15.47
CA VAL A 97 -2.84 19.76 15.18
C VAL A 97 -3.12 19.46 13.71
N ALA A 98 -2.29 19.94 12.79
CA ALA A 98 -2.39 19.62 11.36
C ALA A 98 -2.21 18.10 11.12
N ILE A 99 -1.26 17.45 11.78
CA ILE A 99 -1.07 15.99 11.70
C ILE A 99 -2.30 15.26 12.25
N LEU A 100 -2.83 15.67 13.39
CA LEU A 100 -4.02 15.04 13.98
C LEU A 100 -5.27 15.15 13.10
N SER A 101 -5.38 16.20 12.28
CA SER A 101 -6.50 16.38 11.35
C SER A 101 -6.63 15.25 10.32
N LEU A 102 -5.56 14.48 10.08
CA LEU A 102 -5.59 13.31 9.21
C LEU A 102 -6.45 12.17 9.78
N VAL A 103 -6.64 12.08 11.10
CA VAL A 103 -7.47 11.04 11.72
C VAL A 103 -8.92 11.10 11.21
N PRO A 104 -9.66 12.23 11.36
CA PRO A 104 -11.01 12.32 10.82
C PRO A 104 -11.04 12.27 9.29
N ALA A 105 -10.02 12.75 8.57
CA ALA A 105 -9.92 12.61 7.13
C ALA A 105 -9.89 11.15 6.69
N HIS A 106 -9.07 10.33 7.36
CA HIS A 106 -8.98 8.89 7.12
C HIS A 106 -10.30 8.18 7.44
N GLN A 107 -10.97 8.54 8.54
CA GLN A 107 -12.26 7.96 8.91
C GLN A 107 -13.33 8.28 7.85
N LEU A 108 -13.46 9.54 7.43
CA LEU A 108 -14.40 9.95 6.38
C LEU A 108 -14.12 9.23 5.06
N THR A 109 -12.86 9.09 4.70
CA THR A 109 -12.43 8.37 3.50
C THR A 109 -12.82 6.89 3.56
N ILE A 110 -12.61 6.21 4.69
CA ILE A 110 -13.01 4.81 4.86
C ILE A 110 -14.52 4.66 4.86
N VAL A 111 -15.27 5.58 5.46
CA VAL A 111 -16.74 5.57 5.40
C VAL A 111 -17.22 5.68 3.95
N LEU A 112 -16.66 6.60 3.17
CA LEU A 112 -17.02 6.75 1.76
C LEU A 112 -16.64 5.51 0.93
N ALA A 113 -15.44 4.95 1.14
CA ALA A 113 -15.02 3.71 0.51
C ALA A 113 -15.93 2.54 0.91
N TRP A 114 -16.33 2.46 2.19
CA TRP A 114 -17.27 1.48 2.69
C TRP A 114 -18.62 1.58 1.98
N MET A 115 -19.19 2.79 1.84
CA MET A 115 -20.45 3.00 1.12
C MET A 115 -20.35 2.50 -0.33
N LEU A 116 -19.27 2.82 -1.04
CA LEU A 116 -19.06 2.38 -2.41
C LEU A 116 -18.90 0.85 -2.50
N VAL A 117 -18.02 0.27 -1.71
CA VAL A 117 -17.64 -1.14 -1.76
C VAL A 117 -18.80 -2.03 -1.34
N THR A 118 -19.50 -1.66 -0.27
CA THR A 118 -20.62 -2.47 0.26
C THR A 118 -21.95 -2.21 -0.45
N GLY A 119 -22.03 -1.15 -1.26
CA GLY A 119 -23.31 -0.68 -1.79
C GLY A 119 -24.29 -0.31 -0.67
N ASN A 120 -23.82 0.50 0.29
CA ASN A 120 -24.54 0.92 1.49
C ASN A 120 -24.92 -0.26 2.41
N GLY A 121 -23.96 -1.14 2.70
CA GLY A 121 -24.13 -2.24 3.66
C GLY A 121 -24.68 -3.55 3.09
N LYS A 122 -24.93 -3.63 1.79
CA LYS A 122 -25.48 -4.85 1.14
C LYS A 122 -24.45 -5.97 0.98
N ARG A 123 -23.14 -5.68 1.11
CA ARG A 123 -22.05 -6.63 0.91
C ARG A 123 -21.04 -6.50 2.04
N PRO A 124 -20.31 -7.58 2.41
CA PRO A 124 -19.28 -7.54 3.44
C PRO A 124 -18.03 -6.80 2.92
N PHE A 125 -17.64 -5.70 3.58
CA PHE A 125 -16.55 -4.79 3.15
C PHE A 125 -15.23 -5.50 2.89
N LEU A 126 -14.67 -6.14 3.92
CA LEU A 126 -13.36 -6.77 3.85
C LEU A 126 -13.33 -7.95 2.86
N ARG A 127 -14.38 -8.76 2.83
CA ARG A 127 -14.47 -9.88 1.88
C ARG A 127 -14.54 -9.39 0.43
N THR A 128 -15.28 -8.32 0.16
CA THR A 128 -15.40 -7.73 -1.18
C THR A 128 -14.06 -7.17 -1.68
N LEU A 129 -13.22 -6.67 -0.80
CA LEU A 129 -11.87 -6.20 -1.10
C LEU A 129 -10.83 -7.32 -1.20
N GLY A 130 -11.18 -8.57 -0.85
CA GLY A 130 -10.23 -9.68 -0.83
C GLY A 130 -9.31 -9.65 0.38
N TRP A 131 -9.84 -9.41 1.58
CA TRP A 131 -9.08 -9.36 2.82
C TRP A 131 -8.79 -10.77 3.35
N ASP A 132 -7.93 -11.47 2.65
CA ASP A 132 -7.36 -12.77 3.04
C ASP A 132 -5.95 -12.95 2.44
N TRP A 133 -5.24 -14.00 2.86
CA TRP A 133 -3.83 -14.18 2.51
C TRP A 133 -3.57 -14.49 1.03
N GLY A 134 -4.48 -15.18 0.38
CA GLY A 134 -4.23 -15.69 -0.96
C GLY A 134 -3.13 -16.78 -1.02
N ARG A 135 -2.91 -17.32 -2.22
CA ARG A 135 -1.91 -18.39 -2.41
C ARG A 135 -0.49 -17.84 -2.27
N GLY A 136 0.31 -18.52 -1.47
CA GLY A 136 1.75 -18.26 -1.36
C GLY A 136 2.14 -17.13 -0.41
N PHE A 137 1.20 -16.40 0.19
CA PHE A 137 1.49 -15.37 1.18
C PHE A 137 1.10 -15.82 2.60
N THR A 138 1.92 -15.39 3.54
CA THR A 138 1.72 -15.53 4.98
C THR A 138 2.26 -14.28 5.65
N PHE A 139 1.98 -14.08 6.94
CA PHE A 139 2.56 -12.97 7.70
C PHE A 139 4.10 -12.90 7.55
N TRP A 140 4.80 -14.01 7.74
CA TRP A 140 6.26 -14.04 7.71
C TRP A 140 6.86 -13.76 6.32
N ARG A 141 6.20 -14.22 5.26
CA ARG A 141 6.63 -13.91 3.88
C ARG A 141 6.41 -12.43 3.57
N SER A 142 5.29 -11.86 4.01
CA SER A 142 5.01 -10.43 3.85
C SER A 142 6.00 -9.58 4.64
N ALA A 143 6.28 -9.95 5.89
CA ALA A 143 7.27 -9.27 6.73
C ALA A 143 8.69 -9.36 6.14
N GLY A 144 9.10 -10.55 5.67
CA GLY A 144 10.40 -10.73 4.99
C GLY A 144 10.52 -9.87 3.72
N LEU A 145 9.44 -9.76 2.94
CA LEU A 145 9.41 -8.89 1.76
C LEU A 145 9.49 -7.40 2.14
N ALA A 146 8.82 -6.98 3.22
CA ALA A 146 8.93 -5.62 3.73
C ALA A 146 10.38 -5.27 4.14
N VAL A 147 11.05 -6.19 4.84
CA VAL A 147 12.48 -6.02 5.19
C VAL A 147 13.36 -5.95 3.94
N ALA A 148 13.13 -6.82 2.95
CA ALA A 148 13.87 -6.77 1.69
C ALA A 148 13.65 -5.43 0.94
N LEU A 149 12.43 -4.88 0.95
CA LEU A 149 12.12 -3.57 0.38
C LEU A 149 12.81 -2.43 1.14
N LEU A 150 12.88 -2.50 2.48
CA LEU A 150 13.62 -1.53 3.28
C LEU A 150 15.11 -1.53 2.92
N LEU A 151 15.71 -2.71 2.81
CA LEU A 151 17.12 -2.83 2.42
C LEU A 151 17.37 -2.32 1.00
N ALA A 152 16.48 -2.63 0.05
CA ALA A 152 16.55 -2.12 -1.31
C ALA A 152 16.40 -0.59 -1.34
N GLY A 153 15.45 -0.03 -0.59
CA GLY A 153 15.26 1.41 -0.43
C GLY A 153 16.49 2.11 0.14
N ALA A 154 17.08 1.55 1.20
CA ALA A 154 18.31 2.05 1.78
C ALA A 154 19.47 2.03 0.75
N GLY A 155 19.55 0.98 -0.07
CA GLY A 155 20.51 0.90 -1.18
C GLY A 155 20.28 2.00 -2.22
N ILE A 156 19.02 2.27 -2.60
CA ILE A 156 18.68 3.36 -3.53
C ILE A 156 19.09 4.72 -2.94
N ILE A 157 18.73 4.99 -1.68
CA ILE A 157 19.08 6.24 -1.00
C ILE A 157 20.60 6.41 -0.90
N LYS A 158 21.33 5.35 -0.59
CA LYS A 158 22.81 5.37 -0.54
C LYS A 158 23.44 5.71 -1.90
N LEU A 159 22.85 5.25 -2.99
CA LEU A 159 23.36 5.50 -4.35
C LEU A 159 23.01 6.89 -4.88
N THR A 160 21.84 7.42 -4.51
CA THR A 160 21.32 8.70 -5.03
C THR A 160 21.60 9.88 -4.11
N GLY A 161 22.03 9.61 -2.88
CA GLY A 161 22.07 10.59 -1.81
C GLY A 161 20.70 10.84 -1.19
N SER A 162 20.69 11.45 -0.02
CA SER A 162 19.48 11.90 0.67
C SER A 162 19.58 13.39 0.96
N THR A 163 18.44 14.05 0.94
CA THR A 163 18.28 15.46 1.29
C THR A 163 17.13 15.56 2.28
N GLU A 164 17.19 16.56 3.17
CA GLU A 164 16.11 16.85 4.10
C GLU A 164 14.79 17.07 3.34
N THR A 165 13.72 16.47 3.83
CA THR A 165 12.39 16.51 3.22
C THR A 165 11.40 17.28 4.10
N GLU A 166 10.23 17.60 3.58
CA GLU A 166 9.17 18.23 4.38
C GLU A 166 8.68 17.29 5.50
N LEU A 167 8.71 15.98 5.29
CA LEU A 167 8.37 15.02 6.35
C LEU A 167 9.39 15.05 7.49
N ASP A 168 10.68 15.16 7.18
CA ASP A 168 11.74 15.25 8.20
C ASP A 168 11.51 16.48 9.09
N ARG A 169 11.21 17.63 8.49
CA ARG A 169 10.87 18.86 9.24
C ARG A 169 9.65 18.72 10.13
N LEU A 170 8.60 18.02 9.64
CA LEU A 170 7.40 17.76 10.45
C LEU A 170 7.73 16.88 11.65
N ILE A 171 8.51 15.82 11.45
CA ILE A 171 8.94 14.89 12.50
C ILE A 171 9.82 15.62 13.52
N GLU A 172 10.74 16.47 13.07
CA GLU A 172 11.67 17.22 13.91
C GLU A 172 11.02 18.41 14.64
N SER A 173 9.81 18.81 14.26
CA SER A 173 9.14 19.97 14.87
C SER A 173 8.82 19.78 16.36
N SER A 174 8.48 18.57 16.77
CA SER A 174 8.25 18.21 18.17
C SER A 174 8.15 16.69 18.35
N ARG A 175 8.42 16.21 19.57
CA ARG A 175 8.22 14.81 19.95
C ARG A 175 6.77 14.36 19.75
N ALA A 176 5.81 15.24 20.00
CA ALA A 176 4.39 14.95 19.77
C ALA A 176 4.08 14.76 18.30
N ALA A 177 4.65 15.61 17.41
CA ALA A 177 4.53 15.46 15.97
C ALA A 177 5.15 14.16 15.48
N ALA A 178 6.37 13.81 15.95
CA ALA A 178 7.03 12.54 15.63
C ALA A 178 6.19 11.33 16.00
N LEU A 179 5.65 11.28 17.23
CA LEU A 179 4.81 10.19 17.70
C LEU A 179 3.48 10.09 16.94
N ALA A 180 2.84 11.24 16.67
CA ALA A 180 1.60 11.28 15.88
C ALA A 180 1.84 10.81 14.45
N THR A 181 2.92 11.26 13.81
CA THR A 181 3.31 10.83 12.47
C THR A 181 3.61 9.33 12.44
N ALA A 182 4.40 8.81 13.39
CA ALA A 182 4.72 7.40 13.50
C ALA A 182 3.46 6.53 13.67
N PHE A 183 2.52 6.95 14.51
CA PHE A 183 1.24 6.28 14.69
C PHE A 183 0.40 6.27 13.41
N LEU A 184 0.23 7.44 12.78
CA LEU A 184 -0.56 7.57 11.56
C LEU A 184 0.05 6.78 10.40
N ALA A 185 1.35 6.92 10.19
CA ALA A 185 2.08 6.23 9.13
C ALA A 185 2.06 4.70 9.29
N THR A 186 1.97 4.18 10.52
CA THR A 186 1.93 2.73 10.76
C THR A 186 0.51 2.18 10.74
N VAL A 187 -0.44 2.86 11.43
CA VAL A 187 -1.74 2.25 11.72
C VAL A 187 -2.82 2.65 10.71
N THR A 188 -2.99 3.94 10.48
CA THR A 188 -4.15 4.42 9.71
C THR A 188 -3.85 4.61 8.23
N ALA A 189 -2.71 5.21 7.87
CA ALA A 189 -2.38 5.49 6.48
C ALA A 189 -2.27 4.22 5.63
N PRO A 190 -1.51 3.17 6.02
CA PRO A 190 -1.43 1.96 5.22
C PRO A 190 -2.79 1.30 4.95
N PHE A 191 -3.68 1.30 5.95
CA PHE A 191 -5.01 0.74 5.77
C PHE A 191 -5.84 1.54 4.74
N VAL A 192 -5.90 2.86 4.92
CA VAL A 192 -6.65 3.76 4.02
C VAL A 192 -6.10 3.70 2.60
N GLU A 193 -4.77 3.76 2.47
CA GLU A 193 -4.09 3.75 1.19
C GLU A 193 -4.27 2.43 0.46
N GLU A 194 -4.13 1.28 1.13
CA GLU A 194 -4.35 -0.01 0.48
C GLU A 194 -5.83 -0.17 0.06
N VAL A 195 -6.78 0.26 0.88
CA VAL A 195 -8.20 0.24 0.52
C VAL A 195 -8.45 1.09 -0.73
N ILE A 196 -7.92 2.31 -0.80
CA ILE A 196 -8.15 3.22 -1.92
C ILE A 196 -7.41 2.74 -3.18
N TYR A 197 -6.10 2.53 -3.09
CA TYR A 197 -5.27 2.29 -4.27
C TYR A 197 -5.39 0.86 -4.78
N ARG A 198 -5.27 -0.16 -3.92
CA ARG A 198 -5.27 -1.57 -4.32
C ARG A 198 -6.66 -2.20 -4.22
N GLY A 199 -7.49 -1.73 -3.29
CA GLY A 199 -8.89 -2.17 -3.15
C GLY A 199 -9.79 -1.54 -4.20
N VAL A 200 -9.92 -0.23 -4.21
CA VAL A 200 -10.95 0.50 -4.98
C VAL A 200 -10.49 0.86 -6.37
N LEU A 201 -9.39 1.62 -6.52
CA LEU A 201 -8.90 2.11 -7.82
C LEU A 201 -8.41 0.97 -8.72
N TYR A 202 -7.50 0.13 -8.22
CA TYR A 202 -6.92 -0.96 -8.99
C TYR A 202 -8.00 -1.87 -9.56
N SER A 203 -8.97 -2.28 -8.75
CA SER A 203 -10.04 -3.19 -9.17
C SER A 203 -10.92 -2.58 -10.27
N ALA A 204 -11.28 -1.29 -10.14
CA ALA A 204 -12.09 -0.60 -11.13
C ALA A 204 -11.34 -0.41 -12.46
N ILE A 205 -10.06 0.00 -12.41
CA ILE A 205 -9.23 0.20 -13.60
C ILE A 205 -8.95 -1.13 -14.27
N ARG A 206 -8.64 -2.17 -13.49
CA ARG A 206 -8.40 -3.53 -14.02
C ARG A 206 -9.60 -4.05 -14.80
N ARG A 207 -10.81 -3.88 -14.26
CA ARG A 207 -12.04 -4.31 -14.94
C ARG A 207 -12.26 -3.57 -16.27
N ALA A 208 -11.92 -2.29 -16.33
CA ALA A 208 -12.19 -1.46 -17.50
C ALA A 208 -11.07 -1.47 -18.55
N ALA A 209 -9.80 -1.52 -18.13
CA ALA A 209 -8.65 -1.32 -19.01
C ALA A 209 -7.59 -2.45 -18.92
N GLY A 210 -7.86 -3.48 -18.11
CA GLY A 210 -6.97 -4.62 -17.96
C GLY A 210 -5.88 -4.42 -16.91
N ARG A 211 -5.19 -5.54 -16.61
CA ARG A 211 -4.23 -5.66 -15.51
C ARG A 211 -3.01 -4.74 -15.64
N GLY A 212 -2.40 -4.68 -16.83
CA GLY A 212 -1.17 -3.90 -17.05
C GLY A 212 -1.40 -2.40 -16.85
N VAL A 213 -2.51 -1.88 -17.41
CA VAL A 213 -2.91 -0.47 -17.26
C VAL A 213 -3.20 -0.14 -15.80
N ALA A 214 -3.90 -1.03 -15.09
CA ALA A 214 -4.20 -0.83 -13.66
C ALA A 214 -2.93 -0.77 -12.80
N VAL A 215 -1.95 -1.65 -13.07
CA VAL A 215 -0.66 -1.63 -12.36
C VAL A 215 0.05 -0.31 -12.62
N ALA A 216 0.20 0.10 -13.88
CA ALA A 216 0.92 1.32 -14.24
C ALA A 216 0.28 2.57 -13.60
N ILE A 217 -1.04 2.73 -13.75
CA ILE A 217 -1.75 3.91 -13.22
C ILE A 217 -1.67 3.97 -11.70
N VAL A 218 -1.95 2.86 -10.99
CA VAL A 218 -1.96 2.86 -9.52
C VAL A 218 -0.57 3.11 -8.95
N VAL A 219 0.48 2.52 -9.56
CA VAL A 219 1.88 2.74 -9.14
C VAL A 219 2.25 4.21 -9.27
N LEU A 220 1.95 4.82 -10.42
CA LEU A 220 2.30 6.22 -10.67
C LEU A 220 1.48 7.18 -9.82
N LEU A 221 0.18 6.97 -9.66
CA LEU A 221 -0.67 7.81 -8.82
C LEU A 221 -0.22 7.77 -7.35
N PHE A 222 0.08 6.58 -6.83
CA PHE A 222 0.56 6.44 -5.46
C PHE A 222 1.90 7.16 -5.25
N ALA A 223 2.85 6.99 -6.15
CA ALA A 223 4.14 7.67 -6.05
C ALA A 223 3.99 9.21 -6.21
N ALA A 224 3.17 9.65 -7.16
CA ALA A 224 3.00 11.08 -7.47
C ALA A 224 2.47 11.90 -6.29
N ILE A 225 1.53 11.36 -5.51
CA ILE A 225 0.99 12.09 -4.35
C ILE A 225 2.00 12.27 -3.22
N HIS A 226 3.03 11.42 -3.16
CA HIS A 226 4.09 11.51 -2.17
C HIS A 226 5.25 12.43 -2.58
N VAL A 227 5.33 12.82 -3.88
CA VAL A 227 6.41 13.69 -4.35
C VAL A 227 6.51 15.00 -3.56
N PRO A 228 5.43 15.76 -3.30
CA PRO A 228 5.55 17.01 -2.54
C PRO A 228 6.13 16.82 -1.14
N GLN A 229 5.84 15.69 -0.50
CA GLN A 229 6.26 15.36 0.86
C GLN A 229 7.75 15.02 0.96
N TYR A 230 8.30 14.44 -0.12
CA TYR A 230 9.67 13.92 -0.14
C TYR A 230 10.60 14.64 -1.11
N TRP A 231 10.13 15.72 -1.76
CA TRP A 231 10.98 16.54 -2.61
C TRP A 231 12.02 17.32 -1.77
N PRO A 232 13.29 17.40 -2.19
CA PRO A 232 13.89 16.92 -3.43
C PRO A 232 14.62 15.57 -3.31
N SER A 233 14.28 14.70 -2.36
CA SER A 233 14.98 13.42 -2.13
C SER A 233 14.55 12.34 -3.15
N PHE A 234 15.25 12.28 -4.31
CA PHE A 234 14.98 11.30 -5.37
C PHE A 234 15.11 9.86 -4.90
N GLY A 235 16.01 9.59 -3.92
CA GLY A 235 16.17 8.26 -3.35
C GLY A 235 14.94 7.78 -2.60
N VAL A 236 14.34 8.66 -1.81
CA VAL A 236 13.09 8.35 -1.09
C VAL A 236 11.93 8.19 -2.06
N ILE A 237 11.80 9.09 -3.05
CA ILE A 237 10.75 9.00 -4.09
C ILE A 237 10.89 7.68 -4.88
N GLY A 238 12.11 7.29 -5.24
CA GLY A 238 12.40 6.00 -5.89
C GLY A 238 12.03 4.80 -5.02
N THR A 239 12.26 4.88 -3.71
CA THR A 239 11.87 3.85 -2.74
C THR A 239 10.33 3.71 -2.65
N ILE A 240 9.61 4.82 -2.64
CA ILE A 240 8.13 4.82 -2.64
C ILE A 240 7.59 4.25 -3.95
N LEU A 241 8.19 4.58 -5.08
CA LEU A 241 7.84 4.01 -6.37
C LEU A 241 8.03 2.48 -6.37
N LEU A 242 9.16 2.00 -5.83
CA LEU A 242 9.43 0.57 -5.68
C LEU A 242 8.42 -0.11 -4.76
N LEU A 243 8.13 0.48 -3.59
CA LEU A 243 7.10 0.00 -2.67
C LEU A 243 5.75 -0.11 -3.38
N SER A 244 5.31 0.96 -4.04
CA SER A 244 4.04 0.98 -4.76
C SER A 244 3.97 -0.09 -5.85
N LEU A 245 5.06 -0.29 -6.60
CA LEU A 245 5.15 -1.34 -7.63
C LEU A 245 4.98 -2.72 -7.01
N VAL A 246 5.73 -3.03 -5.96
CA VAL A 246 5.68 -4.35 -5.32
C VAL A 246 4.29 -4.63 -4.73
N LEU A 247 3.71 -3.69 -3.98
CA LEU A 247 2.37 -3.82 -3.41
C LEU A 247 1.32 -4.05 -4.50
N THR A 248 1.39 -3.29 -5.60
CA THR A 248 0.43 -3.41 -6.70
C THR A 248 0.63 -4.72 -7.47
N LEU A 249 1.87 -5.23 -7.60
CA LEU A 249 2.13 -6.54 -8.18
C LEU A 249 1.61 -7.68 -7.27
N ILE A 250 1.76 -7.59 -5.95
CA ILE A 250 1.15 -8.54 -5.01
C ILE A 250 -0.36 -8.57 -5.24
N ARG A 251 -1.03 -7.41 -5.27
CA ARG A 251 -2.47 -7.32 -5.55
C ARG A 251 -2.84 -7.95 -6.90
N ALA A 252 -2.06 -7.66 -7.92
CA ALA A 252 -2.27 -8.14 -9.28
C ALA A 252 -2.10 -9.67 -9.43
N HIS A 253 -1.22 -10.29 -8.65
CA HIS A 253 -0.95 -11.72 -8.69
C HIS A 253 -1.88 -12.53 -7.77
N THR A 254 -2.15 -12.01 -6.58
CA THR A 254 -2.91 -12.75 -5.57
C THR A 254 -4.42 -12.51 -5.66
N GLY A 255 -4.84 -11.37 -6.21
CA GLY A 255 -6.22 -10.89 -6.12
C GLY A 255 -6.61 -10.46 -4.69
N ARG A 256 -5.65 -10.36 -3.75
CA ARG A 256 -5.90 -10.18 -2.33
C ARG A 256 -5.28 -8.89 -1.80
N LEU A 257 -5.97 -8.27 -0.82
CA LEU A 257 -5.56 -7.00 -0.24
C LEU A 257 -4.70 -7.19 1.02
N LEU A 258 -4.98 -8.21 1.82
CA LEU A 258 -4.30 -8.43 3.11
C LEU A 258 -2.77 -8.54 2.98
N PRO A 259 -2.19 -9.29 2.01
CA PRO A 259 -0.74 -9.32 1.85
C PRO A 259 -0.13 -7.95 1.57
N CYS A 260 -0.79 -7.12 0.74
CA CYS A 260 -0.35 -5.76 0.43
C CYS A 260 -0.32 -4.91 1.71
N PHE A 261 -1.42 -4.95 2.47
CA PHE A 261 -1.53 -4.23 3.74
C PHE A 261 -0.44 -4.64 4.74
N ILE A 262 -0.18 -5.94 4.90
CA ILE A 262 0.84 -6.40 5.87
C ILE A 262 2.26 -6.00 5.44
N VAL A 263 2.59 -6.09 4.14
CA VAL A 263 3.89 -5.59 3.65
C VAL A 263 4.03 -4.10 3.93
N HIS A 264 3.01 -3.30 3.62
CA HIS A 264 3.01 -1.86 3.85
C HIS A 264 3.08 -1.50 5.33
N LEU A 265 2.26 -2.15 6.16
CA LEU A 265 2.25 -1.98 7.62
C LEU A 265 3.62 -2.25 8.24
N VAL A 266 4.27 -3.35 7.87
CA VAL A 266 5.57 -3.74 8.42
C VAL A 266 6.67 -2.80 7.90
N PHE A 267 6.61 -2.41 6.62
CA PHE A 267 7.55 -1.46 6.01
C PHE A 267 7.52 -0.12 6.76
N ASN A 268 6.34 0.48 6.92
CA ASN A 268 6.20 1.75 7.64
C ASN A 268 6.41 1.59 9.16
N GLY A 269 5.98 0.46 9.72
CA GLY A 269 6.11 0.19 11.15
C GLY A 269 7.57 0.13 11.61
N ILE A 270 8.45 -0.51 10.86
CA ILE A 270 9.89 -0.55 11.17
C ILE A 270 10.46 0.88 11.15
N GLN A 271 10.16 1.68 10.12
CA GLN A 271 10.62 3.07 10.04
C GLN A 271 10.08 3.92 11.21
N SER A 272 8.80 3.76 11.55
CA SER A 272 8.19 4.46 12.69
C SER A 272 8.84 4.10 14.03
N VAL A 273 9.18 2.83 14.23
CA VAL A 273 9.93 2.40 15.42
C VAL A 273 11.31 3.07 15.45
N LEU A 274 12.01 3.14 14.33
CA LEU A 274 13.32 3.81 14.24
C LEU A 274 13.20 5.32 14.54
N ILE A 275 12.17 6.00 14.02
CA ILE A 275 11.89 7.41 14.33
C ILE A 275 11.69 7.61 15.83
N VAL A 276 10.88 6.76 16.48
CA VAL A 276 10.60 6.87 17.92
C VAL A 276 11.83 6.57 18.78
N LEU A 277 12.69 5.66 18.35
CA LEU A 277 13.88 5.26 19.08
C LEU A 277 15.08 6.21 18.86
N ASN A 278 15.10 6.96 17.78
CA ASN A 278 16.25 7.82 17.42
C ASN A 278 16.72 8.74 18.56
N PRO A 279 15.85 9.46 19.32
CA PRO A 279 16.29 10.33 20.42
C PRO A 279 17.01 9.60 21.55
N TYR A 280 16.69 8.32 21.75
CA TYR A 280 17.33 7.49 22.79
C TYR A 280 18.71 6.98 22.32
N LEU A 281 18.92 6.90 21.00
CA LEU A 281 20.16 6.40 20.42
C LEU A 281 21.22 7.50 20.27
N GLU A 282 20.81 8.74 20.07
CA GLU A 282 21.72 9.90 20.01
C GLU A 282 22.42 10.19 21.36
N HIS A 283 21.80 9.79 22.46
CA HIS A 283 22.40 9.91 23.81
C HIS A 283 23.40 8.79 24.14
N VAL A 284 23.44 7.74 23.32
CA VAL A 284 24.44 6.70 23.40
C VAL A 284 25.61 7.13 22.52
N SER A 285 26.79 7.30 23.11
CA SER A 285 28.03 7.62 22.34
C SER A 285 28.12 6.68 21.14
N PRO A 286 28.53 7.21 19.95
CA PRO A 286 28.66 6.34 18.79
C PRO A 286 29.50 5.12 19.15
N PRO A 287 29.07 3.90 18.81
CA PRO A 287 29.80 2.69 19.15
C PRO A 287 31.21 2.76 18.60
N THR A 288 32.21 2.59 19.45
CA THR A 288 33.63 2.65 19.07
C THR A 288 34.04 1.39 18.33
N THR A 289 33.27 0.30 18.48
CA THR A 289 33.50 -0.96 17.77
C THR A 289 32.18 -1.53 17.23
N PRO A 290 32.20 -2.26 16.09
CA PRO A 290 30.99 -2.90 15.52
C PRO A 290 30.35 -3.97 16.43
N THR A 291 31.03 -4.38 17.48
CA THR A 291 30.60 -5.45 18.42
C THR A 291 29.91 -4.90 19.65
N GLU A 292 29.84 -3.58 19.84
CA GLU A 292 29.15 -2.99 21.00
C GLU A 292 27.63 -3.21 20.91
N PRO A 293 26.96 -3.46 22.05
CA PRO A 293 25.49 -3.49 22.10
C PRO A 293 24.91 -2.19 21.56
N GLY A 294 24.07 -2.29 20.54
CA GLY A 294 23.46 -1.10 19.90
C GLY A 294 24.16 -0.63 18.61
N ALA A 295 25.37 -1.10 18.29
CA ALA A 295 26.05 -0.72 17.04
C ALA A 295 25.19 -1.03 15.80
N MET A 296 24.56 -2.20 15.76
CA MET A 296 23.67 -2.58 14.67
C MET A 296 22.45 -1.67 14.59
N LEU A 297 21.85 -1.30 15.73
CA LEU A 297 20.70 -0.41 15.76
C LEU A 297 21.08 1.01 15.32
N HIS A 298 22.23 1.52 15.75
CA HIS A 298 22.76 2.80 15.30
C HIS A 298 22.99 2.84 13.77
N VAL A 299 23.59 1.77 13.22
CA VAL A 299 23.76 1.63 11.77
C VAL A 299 22.42 1.58 11.04
N LEU A 300 21.43 0.85 11.58
CA LEU A 300 20.09 0.79 10.98
C LEU A 300 19.40 2.15 10.99
N VAL A 301 19.48 2.90 12.10
CA VAL A 301 18.92 4.26 12.18
C VAL A 301 19.56 5.17 11.14
N GLN A 302 20.89 5.23 11.10
CA GLN A 302 21.60 6.06 10.11
C GLN A 302 21.33 5.64 8.67
N LEU A 303 21.09 4.35 8.43
CA LEU A 303 20.80 3.83 7.09
C LEU A 303 19.39 4.22 6.60
N PHE A 304 18.39 4.21 7.49
CA PHE A 304 16.98 4.41 7.14
C PHE A 304 16.46 5.82 7.45
N ILE A 305 17.14 6.57 8.32
CA ILE A 305 16.73 7.92 8.75
C ILE A 305 17.98 8.80 8.85
N PRO A 306 18.71 9.01 7.74
CA PRO A 306 20.04 9.64 7.78
C PRO A 306 20.05 11.13 8.19
N HIS A 307 18.90 11.80 8.19
CA HIS A 307 18.79 13.23 8.44
C HIS A 307 17.96 13.61 9.66
N VAL A 308 17.20 12.67 10.23
CA VAL A 308 16.35 12.98 11.40
C VAL A 308 17.22 13.12 12.64
N ARG A 309 17.52 14.36 13.04
CA ARG A 309 18.05 14.73 14.34
C ARG A 309 16.86 15.12 15.21
N LEU A 310 16.41 14.21 16.07
CA LEU A 310 15.36 14.50 17.02
C LEU A 310 16.00 15.03 18.32
N PHE A 311 16.02 16.37 18.45
CA PHE A 311 16.35 17.18 19.66
C PHE A 311 17.71 16.98 20.29
#